data_5b848afc71724d4e172072ba22bff704
#
_entry.id   5b848afc71724d4e172072ba22bff704
#
_cell.length_a   1.000
_cell.length_b   1.000
_cell.length_c   1.000
_cell.angle_alpha   90.00
_cell.angle_beta   90.00
_cell.angle_gamma   90.00
#
_symmetry.space_group_name_H-M   'P 1'
#
loop_
_entity.id
_entity.type
_entity.pdbx_description
1 polymer ?
#
loop_
_entity_poly.entity_id
_entity_poly.type
_entity_poly.pdbx_seq_one_letter_code
_entity_poly.pdbx_strand_id
1 'polypeptide(L)'
;MMKRKIAGLLLAVTMAVGMTGCAGSSNTGTAAPAGNQTEAAAKEEPSANQPKEESGDTIKIGFYGPLTGASSVVGVEGQKAVELAVKEANEAGGINGRQLELISYDDAQNTETSVKVVTRLVESDKVTAIIGSHISGSILATVDISEAAKVVQIGSGTSPIWTNIGLKYTFRGTACSDQFNIDCYKSMETMGATKIATLAGETEYAQ
;
A
#
# COMPACT_ATOMS: atom_id res chain seq x y z
N MET A 1 49.93 6.60 5.45
CA MET A 1 49.90 7.06 6.85
C MET A 1 49.14 8.37 6.94
N MET A 2 47.90 8.32 7.34
CA MET A 2 47.16 9.53 7.75
C MET A 2 46.06 9.14 8.74
N LYS A 3 46.33 9.33 10.02
CA LYS A 3 45.40 9.05 11.11
C LYS A 3 44.42 10.24 11.22
N ARG A 4 43.14 10.06 10.95
CA ARG A 4 42.10 11.04 11.32
C ARG A 4 41.43 10.63 12.63
N LYS A 5 41.69 11.46 13.66
CA LYS A 5 41.01 11.40 14.96
C LYS A 5 39.61 11.97 14.82
N ILE A 6 38.60 11.17 15.17
CA ILE A 6 37.21 11.65 15.32
C ILE A 6 36.98 11.94 16.79
N ALA A 7 36.79 13.21 17.11
CA ALA A 7 36.43 13.68 18.45
C ALA A 7 34.90 13.49 18.63
N GLY A 8 34.55 12.75 19.70
CA GLY A 8 33.14 12.56 20.08
C GLY A 8 32.61 13.82 20.78
N LEU A 9 31.43 14.25 20.39
CA LEU A 9 30.66 15.30 21.05
C LEU A 9 29.51 14.63 21.82
N LEU A 10 29.64 14.55 23.14
CA LEU A 10 28.57 14.15 24.06
C LEU A 10 27.65 15.36 24.29
N LEU A 11 26.38 15.23 23.93
CA LEU A 11 25.34 16.20 24.27
C LEU A 11 24.48 15.61 25.40
N ALA A 12 24.62 16.14 26.60
CA ALA A 12 23.78 15.82 27.75
C ALA A 12 22.50 16.67 27.70
N VAL A 13 21.35 16.01 27.68
CA VAL A 13 20.03 16.66 27.83
C VAL A 13 19.53 16.38 29.25
N THR A 14 19.43 17.41 30.05
CA THR A 14 18.86 17.42 31.42
C THR A 14 17.33 17.51 31.33
N MET A 15 16.64 16.52 31.92
CA MET A 15 15.19 16.57 32.16
C MET A 15 14.91 17.39 33.42
N ALA A 16 14.06 18.39 33.29
CA ALA A 16 13.44 19.08 34.46
C ALA A 16 12.03 18.52 34.65
N VAL A 17 11.81 17.92 35.80
CA VAL A 17 10.52 17.45 36.33
C VAL A 17 9.86 18.64 37.03
N GLY A 18 8.62 18.96 36.64
CA GLY A 18 7.74 19.90 37.33
C GLY A 18 6.43 19.21 37.71
N MET A 19 6.32 18.84 39.01
CA MET A 19 5.07 18.45 39.67
C MET A 19 4.45 19.66 40.36
N THR A 20 3.15 19.89 40.10
CA THR A 20 2.16 20.50 41.01
C THR A 20 0.81 20.04 40.53
N GLY A 21 -0.09 19.41 41.23
CA GLY A 21 -0.50 19.35 42.61
C GLY A 21 -1.78 20.14 42.89
N CYS A 22 -2.83 19.47 43.35
CA CYS A 22 -4.09 19.90 44.00
C CYS A 22 -5.35 19.83 43.15
N ALA A 23 -6.22 18.87 43.41
CA ALA A 23 -7.18 18.72 44.53
C ALA A 23 -8.54 19.38 44.26
N GLY A 24 -9.58 18.54 44.10
CA GLY A 24 -10.77 18.44 44.88
C GLY A 24 -11.96 19.38 44.54
N SER A 25 -13.07 18.85 44.14
CA SER A 25 -14.26 18.78 44.96
C SER A 25 -15.51 18.42 44.19
N SER A 26 -16.22 17.47 44.68
CA SER A 26 -17.59 17.05 44.38
C SER A 26 -18.63 18.21 44.52
N ASN A 27 -19.64 18.28 43.67
CA ASN A 27 -20.98 18.39 44.19
C ASN A 27 -22.10 18.00 43.21
N THR A 28 -23.02 17.27 43.73
CA THR A 28 -24.30 16.79 43.22
C THR A 28 -25.36 17.94 43.12
N GLY A 29 -26.34 17.77 42.20
CA GLY A 29 -27.63 18.44 42.34
C GLY A 29 -28.35 18.77 41.02
N THR A 30 -29.24 17.93 40.57
CA THR A 30 -30.68 17.99 40.39
C THR A 30 -31.33 19.18 39.64
N ALA A 31 -32.18 18.80 38.67
CA ALA A 31 -33.47 19.37 38.20
C ALA A 31 -33.47 20.48 37.13
N ALA A 32 -34.15 20.16 36.04
CA ALA A 32 -34.76 21.06 35.07
C ALA A 32 -35.90 21.90 35.70
N PRO A 33 -36.47 22.95 35.06
CA PRO A 33 -37.25 22.81 33.83
C PRO A 33 -37.24 24.02 32.85
N ALA A 34 -37.66 23.70 31.61
CA ALA A 34 -38.41 24.42 30.59
C ALA A 34 -38.39 25.98 30.48
N GLY A 35 -38.25 26.43 29.24
CA GLY A 35 -38.69 27.78 28.86
C GLY A 35 -38.17 28.28 27.52
N ASN A 36 -38.87 27.97 26.46
CA ASN A 36 -39.39 28.80 25.37
C ASN A 36 -38.49 29.73 24.52
N GLN A 37 -38.46 29.39 23.21
CA GLN A 37 -38.53 30.25 22.01
C GLN A 37 -37.66 31.50 21.91
N THR A 38 -36.83 31.56 20.87
CA THR A 38 -37.04 32.57 19.81
C THR A 38 -36.27 32.16 18.54
N GLU A 39 -36.99 32.15 17.45
CA GLU A 39 -36.61 32.03 16.05
C GLU A 39 -35.54 33.09 15.67
N ALA A 40 -34.47 32.68 15.03
CA ALA A 40 -33.67 33.54 14.17
C ALA A 40 -33.28 32.77 12.92
N ALA A 41 -33.97 33.06 11.86
CA ALA A 41 -33.65 32.63 10.51
C ALA A 41 -32.22 33.07 10.11
N ALA A 42 -31.32 32.10 9.86
CA ALA A 42 -30.09 32.32 9.17
C ALA A 42 -30.24 31.75 7.74
N LYS A 43 -30.08 32.66 6.80
CA LYS A 43 -30.12 32.45 5.36
C LYS A 43 -29.22 31.29 4.93
N GLU A 44 -29.79 30.36 4.17
CA GLU A 44 -29.08 29.45 3.31
C GLU A 44 -28.36 30.24 2.19
N GLU A 45 -27.06 30.27 2.23
CA GLU A 45 -26.27 30.59 1.06
C GLU A 45 -26.22 29.36 0.16
N PRO A 46 -26.36 29.50 -1.16
CA PRO A 46 -26.33 28.37 -2.07
C PRO A 46 -24.89 27.84 -2.16
N SER A 47 -24.70 26.63 -1.68
CA SER A 47 -23.47 25.85 -1.88
C SER A 47 -23.16 25.74 -3.36
N ALA A 48 -22.04 26.32 -3.72
CA ALA A 48 -21.52 26.35 -5.06
C ALA A 48 -21.19 24.93 -5.56
N ASN A 49 -21.75 24.63 -6.72
CA ASN A 49 -21.15 23.86 -7.79
C ASN A 49 -20.45 22.54 -7.42
N GLN A 50 -21.23 21.51 -7.20
CA GLN A 50 -20.77 20.15 -7.49
C GLN A 50 -20.55 20.06 -9.01
N PRO A 51 -19.36 19.58 -9.45
CA PRO A 51 -19.18 19.27 -10.86
C PRO A 51 -20.19 18.19 -11.23
N LYS A 52 -20.99 18.48 -12.25
CA LYS A 52 -21.92 17.55 -12.87
C LYS A 52 -21.10 16.32 -13.30
N GLU A 53 -21.36 15.18 -12.70
CA GLU A 53 -20.86 13.89 -13.18
C GLU A 53 -21.37 13.71 -14.62
N GLU A 54 -20.51 14.04 -15.58
CA GLU A 54 -20.62 13.45 -16.90
C GLU A 54 -20.28 11.97 -16.73
N SER A 55 -21.24 11.10 -16.93
CA SER A 55 -21.11 9.65 -16.90
C SER A 55 -20.25 9.16 -18.06
N GLY A 56 -18.97 9.52 -18.05
CA GLY A 56 -17.93 8.85 -18.79
C GLY A 56 -17.65 7.52 -18.09
N ASP A 57 -17.61 6.44 -18.89
CA ASP A 57 -17.32 5.10 -18.42
C ASP A 57 -16.04 5.10 -17.55
N THR A 58 -16.17 4.80 -16.24
CA THR A 58 -15.07 4.84 -15.26
C THR A 58 -14.03 3.78 -15.57
N ILE A 59 -12.73 4.11 -15.42
CA ILE A 59 -11.65 3.14 -15.57
C ILE A 59 -11.45 2.42 -14.23
N LYS A 60 -11.79 1.14 -14.19
CA LYS A 60 -11.64 0.32 -12.98
C LYS A 60 -10.23 -0.24 -12.88
N ILE A 61 -9.59 -0.01 -11.74
CA ILE A 61 -8.28 -0.54 -11.37
C ILE A 61 -8.47 -1.51 -10.21
N GLY A 62 -8.02 -2.74 -10.38
CA GLY A 62 -8.00 -3.74 -9.32
C GLY A 62 -6.75 -3.62 -8.46
N PHE A 63 -6.88 -3.81 -7.17
CA PHE A 63 -5.78 -4.04 -6.26
C PHE A 63 -6.01 -5.34 -5.49
N TYR A 64 -4.96 -6.14 -5.29
CA TYR A 64 -4.99 -7.24 -4.34
C TYR A 64 -3.64 -7.40 -3.65
N GLY A 65 -3.69 -7.87 -2.42
CA GLY A 65 -2.52 -8.11 -1.59
C GLY A 65 -2.94 -8.48 -0.17
N PRO A 66 -2.00 -8.83 0.71
CA PRO A 66 -2.31 -9.20 2.08
C PRO A 66 -2.66 -7.95 2.91
N LEU A 67 -3.94 -7.66 3.03
CA LEU A 67 -4.43 -6.58 3.89
C LEU A 67 -4.59 -7.05 5.34
N THR A 68 -4.60 -8.36 5.55
CA THR A 68 -4.58 -9.01 6.88
C THR A 68 -3.43 -10.00 6.98
N GLY A 69 -3.15 -10.48 8.21
CA GLY A 69 -2.11 -11.47 8.48
C GLY A 69 -0.70 -10.89 8.64
N ALA A 70 0.32 -11.76 8.53
CA ALA A 70 1.71 -11.43 8.87
C ALA A 70 2.34 -10.35 7.98
N SER A 71 1.95 -10.29 6.71
CA SER A 71 2.46 -9.31 5.74
C SER A 71 1.53 -8.11 5.53
N SER A 72 0.54 -7.92 6.40
CA SER A 72 -0.47 -6.86 6.26
C SER A 72 0.11 -5.44 6.25
N VAL A 73 1.19 -5.20 6.96
CA VAL A 73 1.85 -3.88 6.95
C VAL A 73 2.24 -3.48 5.53
N VAL A 74 2.89 -4.37 4.78
CA VAL A 74 3.31 -4.08 3.39
C VAL A 74 2.11 -4.00 2.45
N GLY A 75 1.11 -4.87 2.63
CA GLY A 75 -0.11 -4.88 1.81
C GLY A 75 -0.93 -3.59 1.98
N VAL A 76 -1.15 -3.17 3.22
CA VAL A 76 -1.90 -1.93 3.52
C VAL A 76 -1.15 -0.69 3.02
N GLU A 77 0.17 -0.62 3.18
CA GLU A 77 0.94 0.51 2.64
C GLU A 77 0.91 0.53 1.10
N GLY A 78 0.97 -0.65 0.46
CA GLY A 78 0.78 -0.77 -0.99
C GLY A 78 -0.60 -0.29 -1.45
N GLN A 79 -1.66 -0.68 -0.75
CA GLN A 79 -3.02 -0.21 -1.02
C GLN A 79 -3.12 1.31 -0.93
N LYS A 80 -2.64 1.90 0.17
CA LYS A 80 -2.64 3.37 0.35
C LYS A 80 -1.87 4.11 -0.75
N ALA A 81 -0.75 3.54 -1.22
CA ALA A 81 0.00 4.12 -2.32
C ALA A 81 -0.82 4.14 -3.62
N VAL A 82 -1.56 3.06 -3.91
CA VAL A 82 -2.45 3.00 -5.08
C VAL A 82 -3.65 3.93 -4.92
N GLU A 83 -4.25 4.01 -3.72
CA GLU A 83 -5.33 4.96 -3.41
C GLU A 83 -4.88 6.41 -3.66
N LEU A 84 -3.67 6.76 -3.20
CA LEU A 84 -3.10 8.09 -3.43
C LEU A 84 -2.90 8.36 -4.92
N ALA A 85 -2.32 7.42 -5.66
CA ALA A 85 -2.09 7.56 -7.10
C ALA A 85 -3.40 7.73 -7.89
N VAL A 86 -4.44 6.96 -7.53
CA VAL A 86 -5.79 7.08 -8.13
C VAL A 86 -6.40 8.45 -7.80
N LYS A 87 -6.29 8.90 -6.56
CA LYS A 87 -6.76 10.22 -6.14
C LYS A 87 -6.08 11.34 -6.93
N GLU A 88 -4.74 11.34 -7.00
CA GLU A 88 -3.97 12.35 -7.74
C GLU A 88 -4.32 12.36 -9.24
N ALA A 89 -4.46 11.17 -9.84
CA ALA A 89 -4.87 11.07 -11.24
C ALA A 89 -6.28 11.65 -11.48
N ASN A 90 -7.20 11.41 -10.55
CA ASN A 90 -8.57 11.93 -10.63
C ASN A 90 -8.62 13.44 -10.42
N GLU A 91 -7.84 13.98 -9.48
CA GLU A 91 -7.69 15.44 -9.25
C GLU A 91 -7.08 16.14 -10.48
N ALA A 92 -6.21 15.45 -11.23
CA ALA A 92 -5.66 15.93 -12.49
C ALA A 92 -6.63 15.82 -13.69
N GLY A 93 -7.87 15.37 -13.47
CA GLY A 93 -8.88 15.23 -14.53
C GLY A 93 -9.03 13.80 -15.08
N GLY A 94 -8.41 12.81 -14.45
CA GLY A 94 -8.49 11.42 -14.85
C GLY A 94 -7.63 11.08 -16.09
N ILE A 95 -7.88 9.93 -16.68
CA ILE A 95 -7.19 9.49 -17.89
C ILE A 95 -8.09 9.76 -19.11
N ASN A 96 -7.68 10.66 -19.95
CA ASN A 96 -8.49 11.12 -21.09
C ASN A 96 -9.90 11.60 -20.68
N GLY A 97 -10.00 12.29 -19.54
CA GLY A 97 -11.25 12.81 -19.00
C GLY A 97 -12.10 11.77 -18.27
N ARG A 98 -11.64 10.51 -18.16
CA ARG A 98 -12.33 9.43 -17.45
C ARG A 98 -11.74 9.27 -16.04
N GLN A 99 -12.61 9.20 -15.05
CA GLN A 99 -12.22 8.97 -13.66
C GLN A 99 -11.77 7.52 -13.43
N LEU A 100 -10.87 7.31 -12.48
CA LEU A 100 -10.42 5.99 -12.03
C LEU A 100 -11.21 5.57 -10.80
N GLU A 101 -11.59 4.31 -10.73
CA GLU A 101 -12.18 3.65 -9.58
C GLU A 101 -11.25 2.54 -9.10
N LEU A 102 -10.90 2.53 -7.81
CA LEU A 102 -10.08 1.48 -7.21
C LEU A 102 -10.97 0.43 -6.55
N ILE A 103 -10.78 -0.83 -6.91
CA ILE A 103 -11.43 -1.99 -6.31
C ILE A 103 -10.35 -2.83 -5.64
N SER A 104 -10.39 -2.97 -4.30
CA SER A 104 -9.35 -3.62 -3.52
C SER A 104 -9.85 -4.89 -2.84
N TYR A 105 -9.03 -5.95 -2.84
CA TYR A 105 -9.31 -7.20 -2.15
C TYR A 105 -8.12 -7.68 -1.33
N ASP A 106 -8.43 -8.28 -0.18
CA ASP A 106 -7.47 -8.95 0.68
C ASP A 106 -7.26 -10.39 0.21
N ASP A 107 -6.01 -10.77 -0.06
CA ASP A 107 -5.65 -12.16 -0.35
C ASP A 107 -5.14 -12.92 0.89
N ALA A 108 -5.02 -12.24 2.03
CA ALA A 108 -4.54 -12.77 3.29
C ALA A 108 -3.21 -13.56 3.16
N GLN A 109 -2.38 -13.23 2.16
CA GLN A 109 -1.15 -13.95 1.80
C GLN A 109 -1.40 -15.44 1.43
N ASN A 110 -2.58 -15.76 0.93
CA ASN A 110 -2.97 -17.12 0.57
C ASN A 110 -3.18 -17.22 -0.94
N THR A 111 -2.47 -18.14 -1.60
CA THR A 111 -2.50 -18.30 -3.06
C THR A 111 -3.87 -18.68 -3.60
N GLU A 112 -4.65 -19.53 -2.89
CA GLU A 112 -6.00 -19.88 -3.31
C GLU A 112 -6.94 -18.68 -3.22
N THR A 113 -6.78 -17.85 -2.20
CA THR A 113 -7.54 -16.60 -2.06
C THR A 113 -7.12 -15.60 -3.14
N SER A 114 -5.82 -15.49 -3.45
CA SER A 114 -5.32 -14.66 -4.56
C SER A 114 -5.98 -15.04 -5.89
N VAL A 115 -6.07 -16.34 -6.20
CA VAL A 115 -6.76 -16.83 -7.41
C VAL A 115 -8.24 -16.40 -7.42
N LYS A 116 -8.96 -16.57 -6.31
CA LYS A 116 -10.37 -16.18 -6.20
C LYS A 116 -10.57 -14.68 -6.41
N VAL A 117 -9.75 -13.84 -5.77
CA VAL A 117 -9.91 -12.38 -5.86
C VAL A 117 -9.50 -11.85 -7.23
N VAL A 118 -8.44 -12.39 -7.85
CA VAL A 118 -8.05 -11.98 -9.21
C VAL A 118 -9.08 -12.43 -10.25
N THR A 119 -9.63 -13.65 -10.13
CA THR A 119 -10.75 -14.09 -10.96
C THR A 119 -11.95 -13.14 -10.84
N ARG A 120 -12.29 -12.74 -9.61
CA ARG A 120 -13.39 -11.79 -9.38
C ARG A 120 -13.11 -10.43 -10.02
N LEU A 121 -11.90 -9.86 -9.82
CA LEU A 121 -11.50 -8.59 -10.44
C LEU A 121 -11.65 -8.63 -11.95
N VAL A 122 -11.24 -9.74 -12.59
CA VAL A 122 -11.29 -9.91 -14.04
C VAL A 122 -12.71 -10.18 -14.53
N GLU A 123 -13.41 -11.16 -13.94
CA GLU A 123 -14.66 -11.68 -14.49
C GLU A 123 -15.90 -10.93 -14.02
N SER A 124 -15.93 -10.48 -12.77
CA SER A 124 -17.10 -9.81 -12.18
C SER A 124 -16.96 -8.30 -12.21
N ASP A 125 -15.85 -7.77 -11.71
CA ASP A 125 -15.63 -6.33 -11.59
C ASP A 125 -15.20 -5.69 -12.91
N LYS A 126 -14.65 -6.50 -13.86
CA LYS A 126 -14.22 -6.06 -15.20
C LYS A 126 -13.18 -4.97 -15.15
N VAL A 127 -12.15 -5.15 -14.31
CA VAL A 127 -11.07 -4.17 -14.20
C VAL A 127 -10.22 -4.09 -15.47
N THR A 128 -9.71 -2.90 -15.76
CA THR A 128 -8.83 -2.64 -16.90
C THR A 128 -7.38 -3.07 -16.63
N ALA A 129 -6.94 -2.94 -15.38
CA ALA A 129 -5.62 -3.33 -14.95
C ALA A 129 -5.66 -3.76 -13.47
N ILE A 130 -4.66 -4.54 -13.05
CA ILE A 130 -4.49 -5.04 -11.69
C ILE A 130 -3.13 -4.60 -11.17
N ILE A 131 -3.10 -4.04 -9.97
CA ILE A 131 -1.89 -3.74 -9.21
C ILE A 131 -1.84 -4.69 -8.00
N GLY A 132 -0.77 -5.44 -7.87
CA GLY A 132 -0.60 -6.43 -6.80
C GLY A 132 -0.13 -7.79 -7.36
N SER A 133 0.27 -8.68 -6.53
CA SER A 133 0.58 -8.56 -5.12
C SER A 133 2.06 -8.18 -4.93
N HIS A 134 2.56 -8.05 -3.70
CA HIS A 134 3.99 -8.04 -3.41
C HIS A 134 4.51 -9.45 -3.02
N ILE A 135 3.64 -10.43 -2.93
CA ILE A 135 3.97 -11.82 -2.64
C ILE A 135 4.17 -12.57 -3.96
N SER A 136 5.39 -13.01 -4.23
CA SER A 136 5.74 -13.68 -5.50
C SER A 136 4.89 -14.91 -5.80
N GLY A 137 4.59 -15.75 -4.79
CA GLY A 137 3.72 -16.93 -4.95
C GLY A 137 2.29 -16.56 -5.30
N SER A 138 1.74 -15.49 -4.70
CA SER A 138 0.41 -14.97 -5.05
C SER A 138 0.35 -14.47 -6.49
N ILE A 139 1.43 -13.78 -6.95
CA ILE A 139 1.52 -13.31 -8.34
C ILE A 139 1.59 -14.51 -9.28
N LEU A 140 2.51 -15.44 -9.06
CA LEU A 140 2.69 -16.63 -9.89
C LEU A 140 1.39 -17.43 -10.04
N ALA A 141 0.60 -17.55 -8.98
CA ALA A 141 -0.68 -18.25 -9.01
C ALA A 141 -1.78 -17.54 -9.81
N THR A 142 -1.61 -16.27 -10.16
CA THR A 142 -2.66 -15.43 -10.77
C THR A 142 -2.34 -14.92 -12.16
N VAL A 143 -1.08 -14.96 -12.59
CA VAL A 143 -0.64 -14.40 -13.87
C VAL A 143 -1.35 -15.03 -15.09
N ASP A 144 -1.65 -16.32 -15.05
CA ASP A 144 -2.36 -17.00 -16.15
C ASP A 144 -3.79 -16.50 -16.32
N ILE A 145 -4.45 -16.08 -15.22
CA ILE A 145 -5.81 -15.52 -15.27
C ILE A 145 -5.79 -14.17 -15.97
N SER A 146 -4.87 -13.30 -15.57
CA SER A 146 -4.69 -11.97 -16.15
C SER A 146 -4.27 -12.06 -17.62
N GLU A 147 -3.37 -12.98 -17.95
CA GLU A 147 -2.88 -13.21 -19.32
C GLU A 147 -4.00 -13.68 -20.24
N ALA A 148 -4.79 -14.68 -19.81
CA ALA A 148 -5.92 -15.20 -20.57
C ALA A 148 -7.00 -14.13 -20.83
N ALA A 149 -7.22 -13.25 -19.85
CA ALA A 149 -8.17 -12.15 -19.95
C ALA A 149 -7.61 -10.91 -20.67
N LYS A 150 -6.30 -10.89 -20.97
CA LYS A 150 -5.57 -9.72 -21.52
C LYS A 150 -5.68 -8.48 -20.62
N VAL A 151 -5.72 -8.68 -19.32
CA VAL A 151 -5.71 -7.64 -18.28
C VAL A 151 -4.28 -7.44 -17.81
N VAL A 152 -3.80 -6.21 -17.85
CA VAL A 152 -2.45 -5.89 -17.39
C VAL A 152 -2.38 -6.13 -15.88
N GLN A 153 -1.39 -6.93 -15.44
CA GLN A 153 -1.08 -7.15 -14.03
C GLN A 153 0.32 -6.62 -13.72
N ILE A 154 0.43 -5.71 -12.75
CA ILE A 154 1.69 -5.15 -12.28
C ILE A 154 1.91 -5.63 -10.85
N GLY A 155 2.89 -6.52 -10.65
CA GLY A 155 3.27 -7.04 -9.36
C GLY A 155 4.56 -6.41 -8.82
N SER A 156 4.74 -6.42 -7.51
CA SER A 156 5.96 -5.96 -6.84
C SER A 156 6.76 -7.08 -6.15
N GLY A 157 6.40 -8.34 -6.40
CA GLY A 157 7.20 -9.49 -5.99
C GLY A 157 8.56 -9.50 -6.67
N THR A 158 9.62 -9.95 -5.97
CA THR A 158 11.00 -9.84 -6.46
C THR A 158 11.53 -11.12 -7.12
N SER A 159 10.84 -12.27 -7.01
CA SER A 159 11.25 -13.51 -7.68
C SER A 159 11.25 -13.38 -9.21
N PRO A 160 12.29 -13.85 -9.92
CA PRO A 160 12.34 -13.81 -11.38
C PRO A 160 11.31 -14.71 -12.06
N ILE A 161 10.81 -15.74 -11.39
CA ILE A 161 10.02 -16.83 -11.97
C ILE A 161 8.81 -16.31 -12.73
N TRP A 162 8.01 -15.45 -12.11
CA TRP A 162 6.72 -15.00 -12.68
C TRP A 162 6.85 -13.97 -13.82
N THR A 163 8.05 -13.44 -14.09
CA THR A 163 8.30 -12.55 -15.24
C THR A 163 9.12 -13.21 -16.36
N ASN A 164 9.76 -14.36 -16.09
CA ASN A 164 10.61 -15.03 -17.08
C ASN A 164 9.91 -16.15 -17.86
N ILE A 165 8.59 -16.24 -17.75
CA ILE A 165 7.75 -17.28 -18.38
C ILE A 165 7.11 -16.83 -19.70
N GLY A 166 7.46 -15.65 -20.20
CA GLY A 166 7.06 -15.18 -21.54
C GLY A 166 5.66 -14.58 -21.65
N LEU A 167 5.11 -14.10 -20.54
CA LEU A 167 3.78 -13.45 -20.50
C LEU A 167 3.82 -12.04 -21.10
N LYS A 168 2.70 -11.61 -21.67
CA LYS A 168 2.58 -10.31 -22.37
C LYS A 168 1.90 -9.24 -21.53
N TYR A 169 1.06 -9.64 -20.59
CA TYR A 169 0.24 -8.73 -19.77
C TYR A 169 0.72 -8.65 -18.34
N THR A 170 1.84 -9.29 -17.99
CA THR A 170 2.40 -9.31 -16.64
C THR A 170 3.70 -8.52 -16.58
N PHE A 171 3.76 -7.57 -15.66
CA PHE A 171 4.88 -6.64 -15.50
C PHE A 171 5.35 -6.57 -14.05
N ARG A 172 6.65 -6.33 -13.86
CA ARG A 172 7.28 -6.12 -12.56
C ARG A 172 7.46 -4.64 -12.29
N GLY A 173 6.96 -4.17 -11.14
CA GLY A 173 7.11 -2.79 -10.65
C GLY A 173 8.26 -2.61 -9.65
N THR A 174 9.15 -3.61 -9.48
CA THR A 174 10.27 -3.58 -8.53
C THR A 174 11.52 -4.25 -9.11
N ALA A 175 12.66 -4.15 -8.41
CA ALA A 175 13.87 -4.86 -8.81
C ALA A 175 13.73 -6.38 -8.64
N CYS A 176 14.47 -7.15 -9.44
CA CYS A 176 14.53 -8.61 -9.34
C CYS A 176 15.50 -9.05 -8.24
N SER A 177 15.18 -10.12 -7.50
CA SER A 177 16.06 -10.68 -6.46
C SER A 177 17.40 -11.11 -6.99
N ASP A 178 17.50 -11.59 -8.23
CA ASP A 178 18.77 -11.99 -8.84
C ASP A 178 19.78 -10.85 -8.84
N GLN A 179 19.35 -9.64 -9.18
CA GLN A 179 20.23 -8.48 -9.18
C GLN A 179 20.71 -8.13 -7.76
N PHE A 180 19.82 -8.19 -6.77
CA PHE A 180 20.22 -7.99 -5.37
C PHE A 180 21.27 -9.02 -4.91
N ASN A 181 21.08 -10.29 -5.26
CA ASN A 181 22.00 -11.36 -4.90
C ASN A 181 23.38 -11.15 -5.55
N ILE A 182 23.42 -10.82 -6.84
CA ILE A 182 24.67 -10.53 -7.57
C ILE A 182 25.43 -9.38 -6.90
N ASP A 183 24.76 -8.29 -6.57
CA ASP A 183 25.39 -7.11 -5.98
C ASP A 183 25.82 -7.38 -4.53
N CYS A 184 25.09 -8.20 -3.80
CA CYS A 184 25.45 -8.67 -2.47
C CYS A 184 26.75 -9.50 -2.53
N TYR A 185 26.84 -10.48 -3.42
CA TYR A 185 28.05 -11.31 -3.58
C TYR A 185 29.27 -10.48 -4.01
N LYS A 186 29.13 -9.56 -4.94
CA LYS A 186 30.21 -8.63 -5.34
C LYS A 186 30.69 -7.77 -4.17
N SER A 187 29.76 -7.31 -3.34
CA SER A 187 30.09 -6.54 -2.13
C SER A 187 30.87 -7.36 -1.11
N MET A 188 30.46 -8.63 -0.90
CA MET A 188 31.15 -9.56 -0.02
C MET A 188 32.58 -9.85 -0.53
N GLU A 189 32.75 -10.06 -1.82
CA GLU A 189 34.07 -10.25 -2.47
C GLU A 189 34.96 -9.02 -2.23
N THR A 190 34.45 -7.82 -2.46
CA THR A 190 35.15 -6.55 -2.23
C THR A 190 35.59 -6.38 -0.76
N MET A 191 34.78 -6.88 0.17
CA MET A 191 35.10 -6.89 1.61
C MET A 191 36.09 -8.01 2.02
N GLY A 192 36.49 -8.88 1.10
CA GLY A 192 37.41 -9.99 1.34
C GLY A 192 36.77 -11.18 2.04
N ALA A 193 35.46 -11.38 1.92
CA ALA A 193 34.78 -12.55 2.48
C ALA A 193 35.24 -13.83 1.77
N THR A 194 35.79 -14.79 2.55
CA THR A 194 36.27 -16.08 2.01
C THR A 194 35.36 -17.25 2.34
N LYS A 195 34.36 -17.06 3.20
CA LYS A 195 33.38 -18.07 3.58
C LYS A 195 32.02 -17.40 3.71
N ILE A 196 31.03 -17.95 3.03
CA ILE A 196 29.64 -17.45 3.01
C ILE A 196 28.72 -18.60 3.42
N ALA A 197 27.74 -18.32 4.29
CA ALA A 197 26.63 -19.21 4.59
C ALA A 197 25.34 -18.57 4.07
N THR A 198 24.51 -19.35 3.40
CA THR A 198 23.21 -18.91 2.90
C THR A 198 22.10 -19.59 3.68
N LEU A 199 21.11 -18.82 4.13
CA LEU A 199 19.86 -19.33 4.69
C LEU A 199 18.71 -18.88 3.80
N ALA A 200 17.96 -19.85 3.27
CA ALA A 200 16.82 -19.60 2.39
C ALA A 200 15.56 -20.29 2.95
N GLY A 201 14.40 -19.66 2.74
CA GLY A 201 13.10 -20.26 3.03
C GLY A 201 12.61 -21.12 1.87
N GLU A 202 11.60 -21.95 2.10
CA GLU A 202 10.94 -22.76 1.06
C GLU A 202 9.74 -22.01 0.45
N THR A 203 10.04 -20.87 -0.22
CA THR A 203 9.02 -20.05 -0.89
C THR A 203 9.47 -19.70 -2.30
N GLU A 204 8.55 -19.34 -3.21
CA GLU A 204 8.88 -18.88 -4.56
C GLU A 204 9.75 -17.60 -4.56
N TYR A 205 9.76 -16.87 -3.47
CA TYR A 205 10.66 -15.72 -3.27
C TYR A 205 12.11 -16.15 -3.05
N ALA A 206 12.32 -17.29 -2.36
CA ALA A 206 13.63 -17.74 -1.90
C ALA A 206 14.30 -18.78 -2.81
N GLN A 207 13.66 -19.17 -3.91
CA GLN A 207 14.18 -20.11 -4.90
C GLN A 207 14.96 -19.43 -6.01
#